data_20ac90be8936a5ac29de37d9f7b378a1
#
_entry.id   20ac90be8936a5ac29de37d9f7b378a1
#
_cell.length_a   1.000
_cell.length_b   1.000
_cell.length_c   1.000
_cell.angle_alpha   90.00
_cell.angle_beta   90.00
_cell.angle_gamma   90.00
#
_symmetry.space_group_name_H-M   'P 1'
#
loop_
_entity.id
_entity.type
_entity.pdbx_description
1 polymer ?
#
loop_
_entity_poly.entity_id
_entity_poly.type
_entity_poly.pdbx_seq_one_letter_code
_entity_poly.pdbx_strand_id
1 'polypeptide(L)'
;MASTIGNIVITSKMTQILSLEMAKNAGFLKIGSRDYFSDQINGKMRAGHTYSFVIPDAGNVVEGLVISPRAIDEKKVELTIGNMNNSVRADALELVTDIKWEDEVAKTYAGKLVNAIVRKEVEKAMPAVNTCFVGEGFRPLAKAGAHLQSIVNEKIVGFINPQAQAIVTTNGQEFQPAGTPDLYGKGDVGTFQGVTYTTERFLKPLTVEADVVNALSAAKAKNLDANHLDELGLSGVATAANTVLKAGTPIWVDGAYACDTVGDVTTVPYAFVVKEDVALSATAVTAKVEPVQFKDVGSRSISTSALGGKSISIPASGTYHAALLRAEGSYDYTPVNTMEFMLSDKTAVGDTDGIKVYANAFTDGVSAINTVRWDAPYMAGQIEARGASLVYLKDAE
;
A
#
# COMPACT_ATOMS: atom_id res chain seq x y z
N MET A 1 14.29 40.12 19.91
CA MET A 1 13.61 39.09 20.76
C MET A 1 12.12 38.97 20.48
N ALA A 2 11.36 40.04 20.30
CA ALA A 2 9.89 39.96 20.05
C ALA A 2 9.52 39.22 18.74
N SER A 3 10.29 39.39 17.66
CA SER A 3 10.03 38.73 16.37
C SER A 3 10.25 37.19 16.41
N THR A 4 11.19 36.75 17.21
CA THR A 4 11.51 35.30 17.33
C THR A 4 10.41 34.56 18.08
N ILE A 5 9.83 35.17 19.13
CA ILE A 5 8.73 34.55 19.89
C ILE A 5 7.46 34.49 19.05
N GLY A 6 7.14 35.51 18.26
CA GLY A 6 5.98 35.52 17.36
C GLY A 6 6.08 34.40 16.32
N ASN A 7 7.23 34.23 15.69
CA ASN A 7 7.46 33.18 14.69
C ASN A 7 7.35 31.76 15.27
N ILE A 8 7.79 31.54 16.51
CA ILE A 8 7.65 30.24 17.19
C ILE A 8 6.18 29.91 17.45
N VAL A 9 5.39 30.86 17.91
CA VAL A 9 3.96 30.65 18.20
C VAL A 9 3.17 30.35 16.92
N ILE A 10 3.40 31.12 15.85
CA ILE A 10 2.77 30.92 14.53
C ILE A 10 3.13 29.55 13.98
N THR A 11 4.41 29.18 14.00
CA THR A 11 4.88 27.88 13.51
C THR A 11 4.26 26.73 14.29
N SER A 12 4.14 26.85 15.61
CA SER A 12 3.52 25.83 16.47
C SER A 12 2.03 25.65 16.11
N LYS A 13 1.28 26.74 15.98
CA LYS A 13 -0.14 26.69 15.59
C LYS A 13 -0.33 26.08 14.20
N MET A 14 0.43 26.53 13.22
CA MET A 14 0.39 25.98 11.85
C MET A 14 0.71 24.49 11.83
N THR A 15 1.71 24.05 12.61
CA THR A 15 2.10 22.64 12.67
C THR A 15 1.01 21.77 13.30
N GLN A 16 0.31 22.26 14.31
CA GLN A 16 -0.86 21.57 14.89
C GLN A 16 -2.02 21.47 13.91
N ILE A 17 -2.36 22.55 13.19
CA ILE A 17 -3.39 22.53 12.15
C ILE A 17 -3.00 21.55 11.04
N LEU A 18 -1.73 21.55 10.64
CA LEU A 18 -1.21 20.68 9.61
C LEU A 18 -1.31 19.20 10.02
N SER A 19 -0.91 18.84 11.24
CA SER A 19 -1.04 17.46 11.73
C SER A 19 -2.51 17.01 11.81
N LEU A 20 -3.43 17.90 12.24
CA LEU A 20 -4.86 17.63 12.29
C LEU A 20 -5.45 17.37 10.89
N GLU A 21 -5.15 18.24 9.92
CA GLU A 21 -5.64 18.07 8.55
C GLU A 21 -5.03 16.86 7.85
N MET A 22 -3.76 16.54 8.12
CA MET A 22 -3.15 15.29 7.65
C MET A 22 -3.84 14.07 8.24
N ALA A 23 -4.14 14.08 9.54
CA ALA A 23 -4.80 12.98 10.22
C ALA A 23 -6.20 12.66 9.64
N LYS A 24 -6.95 13.67 9.21
CA LYS A 24 -8.25 13.50 8.53
C LYS A 24 -8.13 12.78 7.18
N ASN A 25 -7.03 12.97 6.47
CA ASN A 25 -6.84 12.46 5.12
C ASN A 25 -5.93 11.20 5.07
N ALA A 26 -5.46 10.71 6.22
CA ALA A 26 -4.55 9.58 6.33
C ALA A 26 -5.27 8.23 6.50
N GLY A 27 -6.51 8.09 6.05
CA GLY A 27 -7.32 6.88 6.22
C GLY A 27 -6.62 5.62 5.76
N PHE A 28 -6.01 5.63 4.57
CA PHE A 28 -5.24 4.50 4.06
C PHE A 28 -4.11 4.06 4.99
N LEU A 29 -3.41 4.98 5.63
CA LEU A 29 -2.28 4.67 6.50
C LEU A 29 -2.72 4.07 7.83
N LYS A 30 -3.85 4.54 8.38
CA LYS A 30 -4.31 4.22 9.74
C LYS A 30 -5.27 3.05 9.81
N ILE A 31 -6.25 3.00 8.88
CA ILE A 31 -7.31 2.00 8.94
C ILE A 31 -6.73 0.62 8.69
N GLY A 32 -6.86 -0.28 9.68
CA GLY A 32 -6.31 -1.64 9.61
C GLY A 32 -4.79 -1.72 9.75
N SER A 33 -4.11 -0.64 10.12
CA SER A 33 -2.71 -0.65 10.52
C SER A 33 -2.57 -1.05 11.98
N ARG A 34 -1.57 -1.89 12.28
CA ARG A 34 -1.04 -2.06 13.64
C ARG A 34 0.19 -1.22 13.78
N ASP A 35 0.30 -0.52 14.88
CA ASP A 35 1.52 0.19 15.30
C ASP A 35 2.49 -0.84 15.93
N TYR A 36 2.91 -1.81 15.12
CA TYR A 36 3.70 -2.96 15.57
C TYR A 36 5.12 -2.57 15.98
N PHE A 37 5.63 -1.51 15.40
CA PHE A 37 7.03 -1.14 15.56
C PHE A 37 7.25 0.09 16.44
N SER A 38 6.22 0.71 16.98
CA SER A 38 6.35 1.91 17.82
C SER A 38 7.25 1.69 19.03
N ASP A 39 7.16 0.53 19.66
CA ASP A 39 7.95 0.18 20.83
C ASP A 39 9.41 -0.17 20.49
N GLN A 40 9.67 -0.61 19.26
CA GLN A 40 11.02 -0.96 18.78
C GLN A 40 11.78 0.26 18.25
N ILE A 41 11.05 1.33 17.90
CA ILE A 41 11.61 2.56 17.32
C ILE A 41 11.94 3.59 18.42
N ASN A 42 12.52 3.17 19.51
CA ASN A 42 12.95 4.02 20.63
C ASN A 42 14.41 4.46 20.48
N GLY A 43 14.74 5.24 19.45
CA GLY A 43 16.10 5.71 19.26
C GLY A 43 16.22 6.82 18.22
N LYS A 44 17.45 7.32 18.06
CA LYS A 44 17.76 8.28 17.01
C LYS A 44 17.72 7.60 15.65
N MET A 45 16.77 7.95 14.82
CA MET A 45 16.52 7.35 13.52
C MET A 45 16.91 8.28 12.39
N ARG A 46 17.39 7.70 11.29
CA ARG A 46 17.78 8.46 10.10
C ARG A 46 16.88 8.09 8.93
N ALA A 47 16.41 9.09 8.18
CA ALA A 47 15.71 8.84 6.94
C ALA A 47 16.60 8.08 5.94
N GLY A 48 15.98 7.17 5.19
CA GLY A 48 16.67 6.29 4.26
C GLY A 48 17.32 5.05 4.89
N HIS A 49 17.34 4.92 6.22
CA HIS A 49 17.76 3.68 6.86
C HIS A 49 16.67 2.63 6.74
N THR A 50 17.07 1.43 6.39
CA THR A 50 16.22 0.25 6.38
C THR A 50 16.38 -0.49 7.68
N TYR A 51 15.28 -0.73 8.35
CA TYR A 51 15.22 -1.54 9.56
C TYR A 51 14.71 -2.92 9.23
N SER A 52 15.42 -3.92 9.70
CA SER A 52 14.99 -5.30 9.59
C SER A 52 14.34 -5.71 10.91
N PHE A 53 13.12 -6.19 10.80
CA PHE A 53 12.38 -6.74 11.92
C PHE A 53 12.21 -8.23 11.71
N VAL A 54 12.28 -8.96 12.81
CA VAL A 54 12.06 -10.41 12.79
C VAL A 54 10.70 -10.66 13.39
N ILE A 55 9.81 -11.26 12.61
CA ILE A 55 8.50 -11.71 13.06
C ILE A 55 8.58 -13.21 13.21
N PRO A 56 8.38 -13.77 14.43
CA PRO A 56 8.39 -15.21 14.63
C PRO A 56 7.26 -15.85 13.83
N ASP A 57 7.57 -16.90 13.10
CA ASP A 57 6.58 -17.69 12.38
C ASP A 57 5.81 -18.59 13.35
N ALA A 58 4.54 -18.84 13.07
CA ALA A 58 3.62 -19.58 13.94
C ALA A 58 3.98 -21.06 14.16
N GLY A 59 4.96 -21.59 13.43
CA GLY A 59 5.39 -23.00 13.50
C GLY A 59 4.29 -23.97 13.07
N ASN A 60 4.64 -25.24 12.92
CA ASN A 60 3.66 -26.29 12.64
C ASN A 60 3.08 -26.87 13.94
N VAL A 61 1.77 -26.95 14.02
CA VAL A 61 1.08 -27.73 15.04
C VAL A 61 1.13 -29.19 14.64
N VAL A 62 1.72 -30.03 15.49
CA VAL A 62 1.78 -31.48 15.27
C VAL A 62 0.87 -32.16 16.27
N GLU A 63 -0.05 -32.97 15.78
CA GLU A 63 -0.90 -33.81 16.62
C GLU A 63 -0.12 -35.05 17.09
N GLY A 64 -0.07 -35.30 18.39
CA GLY A 64 0.56 -36.48 18.96
C GLY A 64 1.25 -36.24 20.31
N LEU A 65 1.67 -37.35 20.95
CA LEU A 65 2.39 -37.35 22.23
C LEU A 65 3.90 -37.12 22.10
N VAL A 66 4.43 -37.10 20.90
CA VAL A 66 5.85 -36.93 20.63
C VAL A 66 6.12 -35.46 20.31
N ILE A 67 6.82 -34.79 21.22
CA ILE A 67 7.27 -33.41 21.01
C ILE A 67 8.43 -33.44 20.01
N SER A 68 8.22 -32.82 18.85
CA SER A 68 9.26 -32.58 17.85
C SER A 68 9.62 -31.10 17.85
N PRO A 69 10.57 -30.65 18.68
CA PRO A 69 10.94 -29.24 18.71
C PRO A 69 11.59 -28.85 17.36
N ARG A 70 11.02 -27.85 16.72
CA ARG A 70 11.62 -27.15 15.56
C ARG A 70 12.24 -25.84 16.02
N ALA A 71 13.25 -25.40 15.30
CA ALA A 71 13.69 -24.03 15.37
C ALA A 71 12.51 -23.11 14.97
N ILE A 72 12.34 -22.01 15.67
CA ILE A 72 11.39 -20.97 15.29
C ILE A 72 11.93 -20.35 14.01
N ASP A 73 11.23 -20.52 12.91
CA ASP A 73 11.53 -19.82 11.67
C ASP A 73 11.12 -18.36 11.83
N GLU A 74 12.00 -17.47 11.40
CA GLU A 74 11.83 -16.04 11.57
C GLU A 74 11.60 -15.40 10.21
N LYS A 75 10.46 -14.71 10.04
CA LYS A 75 10.23 -13.89 8.86
C LYS A 75 10.90 -12.55 9.03
N LYS A 76 11.85 -12.25 8.16
CA LYS A 76 12.50 -10.94 8.10
C LYS A 76 11.67 -9.98 7.26
N VAL A 77 11.20 -8.90 7.87
CA VAL A 77 10.54 -7.78 7.20
C VAL A 77 11.46 -6.57 7.21
N GLU A 78 11.67 -5.98 6.07
CA GLU A 78 12.50 -4.80 5.90
C GLU A 78 11.64 -3.58 5.55
N LEU A 79 11.67 -2.58 6.43
CA LEU A 79 10.99 -1.31 6.20
C LEU A 79 12.00 -0.16 6.23
N THR A 80 11.85 0.76 5.28
CA THR A 80 12.72 1.92 5.16
C THR A 80 12.01 3.16 5.68
N ILE A 81 12.70 3.93 6.52
CA ILE A 81 12.20 5.21 7.01
C ILE A 81 12.13 6.18 5.83
N GLY A 82 10.92 6.60 5.52
CA GLY A 82 10.61 7.68 4.58
C GLY A 82 10.52 9.02 5.29
N ASN A 83 10.80 10.08 4.57
CA ASN A 83 10.46 11.44 4.97
C ASN A 83 9.84 12.17 3.79
N MET A 84 8.68 12.76 4.01
CA MET A 84 8.11 13.71 3.09
C MET A 84 8.20 15.11 3.70
N ASN A 85 8.61 16.07 2.91
CA ASN A 85 8.74 17.44 3.38
C ASN A 85 8.06 18.42 2.43
N ASN A 86 7.66 19.52 3.00
CA ASN A 86 7.16 20.67 2.27
C ASN A 86 7.67 21.94 2.95
N SER A 87 7.82 23.02 2.20
CA SER A 87 8.30 24.29 2.76
C SER A 87 7.56 25.48 2.16
N VAL A 88 7.41 26.52 2.95
CA VAL A 88 6.86 27.80 2.54
C VAL A 88 7.83 28.93 2.88
N ARG A 89 7.97 29.88 1.99
CA ARG A 89 8.65 31.14 2.22
C ARG A 89 7.59 32.24 2.32
N ALA A 90 7.70 33.05 3.34
CA ALA A 90 6.81 34.19 3.51
C ALA A 90 7.62 35.43 3.87
N ASP A 91 7.25 36.54 3.29
CA ASP A 91 7.77 37.84 3.72
C ASP A 91 7.18 38.20 5.08
N ALA A 92 7.95 38.87 5.91
CA ALA A 92 7.50 39.30 7.21
C ALA A 92 6.24 40.20 7.15
N LEU A 93 6.05 40.91 6.03
CA LEU A 93 4.88 41.77 5.81
C LEU A 93 3.62 40.96 5.51
N GLU A 94 3.71 39.85 4.74
CA GLU A 94 2.58 38.96 4.45
C GLU A 94 2.04 38.28 5.71
N LEU A 95 2.93 37.88 6.61
CA LEU A 95 2.57 37.25 7.89
C LEU A 95 1.78 38.17 8.84
N VAL A 96 1.92 39.49 8.69
CA VAL A 96 1.26 40.49 9.58
C VAL A 96 -0.06 40.97 9.00
N THR A 97 -0.26 40.92 7.69
CA THR A 97 -1.41 41.51 7.01
C THR A 97 -2.57 40.55 6.77
N ASP A 98 -2.35 39.25 6.76
CA ASP A 98 -3.41 38.28 6.51
C ASP A 98 -3.70 37.40 7.74
N ILE A 99 -4.84 37.69 8.38
CA ILE A 99 -5.28 36.96 9.61
C ILE A 99 -5.60 35.49 9.36
N LYS A 100 -5.92 35.08 8.11
CA LYS A 100 -6.28 33.71 7.73
C LYS A 100 -5.16 32.96 7.04
N TRP A 101 -4.08 33.65 6.72
CA TRP A 101 -2.97 33.08 5.96
C TRP A 101 -2.43 31.78 6.57
N GLU A 102 -2.28 31.75 7.90
CA GLU A 102 -1.78 30.59 8.63
C GLU A 102 -2.66 29.35 8.42
N ASP A 103 -3.97 29.51 8.54
CA ASP A 103 -4.93 28.41 8.42
C ASP A 103 -5.01 27.90 6.98
N GLU A 104 -5.06 28.79 6.00
CA GLU A 104 -5.18 28.44 4.58
C GLU A 104 -3.90 27.78 4.05
N VAL A 105 -2.74 28.33 4.41
CA VAL A 105 -1.45 27.74 4.03
C VAL A 105 -1.28 26.37 4.69
N ALA A 106 -1.51 26.26 6.00
CA ALA A 106 -1.37 25.00 6.71
C ALA A 106 -2.27 23.89 6.12
N LYS A 107 -3.53 24.20 5.83
CA LYS A 107 -4.48 23.24 5.22
C LYS A 107 -4.04 22.80 3.82
N THR A 108 -3.61 23.75 2.98
CA THR A 108 -3.16 23.45 1.61
C THR A 108 -1.91 22.59 1.62
N TYR A 109 -0.94 22.91 2.47
CA TYR A 109 0.32 22.18 2.57
C TYR A 109 0.13 20.81 3.22
N ALA A 110 -0.76 20.69 4.21
CA ALA A 110 -1.15 19.43 4.81
C ALA A 110 -1.72 18.47 3.75
N GLY A 111 -2.67 18.96 2.94
CA GLY A 111 -3.26 18.18 1.87
C GLY A 111 -2.22 17.68 0.87
N LYS A 112 -1.26 18.51 0.47
CA LYS A 112 -0.19 18.09 -0.43
C LYS A 112 0.73 17.05 0.20
N LEU A 113 1.11 17.23 1.45
CA LEU A 113 2.06 16.36 2.16
C LEU A 113 1.46 14.98 2.40
N VAL A 114 0.23 14.90 2.95
CA VAL A 114 -0.44 13.62 3.18
C VAL A 114 -0.74 12.89 1.86
N ASN A 115 -1.16 13.61 0.83
CA ASN A 115 -1.42 13.00 -0.48
C ASN A 115 -0.16 12.39 -1.10
N ALA A 116 1.00 13.02 -0.91
CA ALA A 116 2.27 12.47 -1.38
C ALA A 116 2.63 11.18 -0.64
N ILE A 117 2.42 11.15 0.69
CA ILE A 117 2.66 9.95 1.50
C ILE A 117 1.71 8.83 1.10
N VAL A 118 0.40 9.10 1.10
CA VAL A 118 -0.62 8.08 0.77
C VAL A 118 -0.41 7.53 -0.64
N ARG A 119 -0.16 8.39 -1.63
CA ARG A 119 0.12 7.94 -3.01
C ARG A 119 1.29 6.97 -3.06
N LYS A 120 2.41 7.32 -2.42
CA LYS A 120 3.61 6.47 -2.40
C LYS A 120 3.33 5.12 -1.72
N GLU A 121 2.61 5.13 -0.62
CA GLU A 121 2.34 3.89 0.12
C GLU A 121 1.28 3.02 -0.57
N VAL A 122 0.28 3.61 -1.23
CA VAL A 122 -0.66 2.88 -2.09
C VAL A 122 0.08 2.21 -3.27
N GLU A 123 1.00 2.94 -3.92
CA GLU A 123 1.80 2.40 -5.03
C GLU A 123 2.65 1.19 -4.61
N LYS A 124 3.16 1.19 -3.37
CA LYS A 124 3.90 0.05 -2.81
C LYS A 124 2.99 -1.10 -2.37
N ALA A 125 1.83 -0.78 -1.80
CA ALA A 125 0.93 -1.80 -1.25
C ALA A 125 0.17 -2.57 -2.34
N MET A 126 -0.14 -1.96 -3.49
CA MET A 126 -0.86 -2.62 -4.58
C MET A 126 -0.16 -3.88 -5.10
N PRO A 127 1.16 -3.89 -5.40
CA PRO A 127 1.83 -5.11 -5.82
C PRO A 127 2.19 -6.05 -4.67
N ALA A 128 2.13 -5.61 -3.42
CA ALA A 128 2.51 -6.39 -2.25
C ALA A 128 1.39 -7.32 -1.75
N VAL A 129 0.82 -8.08 -2.67
CA VAL A 129 -0.27 -9.04 -2.43
C VAL A 129 0.05 -10.37 -3.09
N ASN A 130 -0.47 -11.47 -2.58
CA ASN A 130 -0.32 -12.79 -3.18
C ASN A 130 -1.57 -13.29 -3.91
N THR A 131 -2.67 -12.57 -3.83
CA THR A 131 -3.92 -12.90 -4.53
C THR A 131 -4.49 -11.69 -5.26
N CYS A 132 -5.03 -11.93 -6.46
CA CYS A 132 -5.70 -10.91 -7.23
C CYS A 132 -6.96 -11.49 -7.88
N PHE A 133 -8.07 -10.76 -7.76
CA PHE A 133 -9.36 -11.14 -8.32
C PHE A 133 -9.76 -10.11 -9.37
N VAL A 134 -10.06 -10.59 -10.58
CA VAL A 134 -10.41 -9.75 -11.73
C VAL A 134 -11.76 -10.18 -12.28
N GLY A 135 -12.59 -9.24 -12.68
CA GLY A 135 -13.87 -9.52 -13.31
C GLY A 135 -14.80 -8.33 -13.35
N GLU A 136 -16.05 -8.59 -13.74
CA GLU A 136 -17.09 -7.59 -13.91
C GLU A 136 -17.95 -7.47 -12.65
N GLY A 137 -18.48 -6.28 -12.45
CA GLY A 137 -19.36 -5.97 -11.34
C GLY A 137 -18.70 -6.15 -9.97
N PHE A 138 -19.48 -6.55 -8.97
CA PHE A 138 -19.01 -6.68 -7.59
C PHE A 138 -18.49 -8.08 -7.21
N ARG A 139 -18.69 -9.09 -8.08
CA ARG A 139 -18.31 -10.50 -7.79
C ARG A 139 -16.84 -10.70 -7.39
N PRO A 140 -15.87 -10.05 -8.04
CA PRO A 140 -14.46 -10.18 -7.63
C PRO A 140 -14.21 -9.68 -6.21
N LEU A 141 -14.90 -8.61 -5.81
CA LEU A 141 -14.80 -8.04 -4.47
C LEU A 141 -15.32 -9.02 -3.40
N ALA A 142 -16.48 -9.63 -3.68
CA ALA A 142 -17.08 -10.65 -2.82
C ALA A 142 -16.16 -11.89 -2.67
N LYS A 143 -15.55 -12.35 -3.77
CA LYS A 143 -14.60 -13.48 -3.75
C LYS A 143 -13.34 -13.15 -2.95
N ALA A 144 -12.79 -11.94 -3.10
CA ALA A 144 -11.62 -11.49 -2.35
C ALA A 144 -11.92 -11.41 -0.85
N GLY A 145 -13.07 -10.83 -0.47
CA GLY A 145 -13.52 -10.77 0.92
C GLY A 145 -13.71 -12.16 1.52
N ALA A 146 -14.38 -13.07 0.83
CA ALA A 146 -14.58 -14.45 1.28
C ALA A 146 -13.25 -15.22 1.41
N HIS A 147 -12.32 -15.02 0.47
CA HIS A 147 -11.00 -15.63 0.54
C HIS A 147 -10.24 -15.15 1.78
N LEU A 148 -10.14 -13.85 2.00
CA LEU A 148 -9.44 -13.32 3.18
C LEU A 148 -10.11 -13.78 4.47
N GLN A 149 -11.44 -13.81 4.56
CA GLN A 149 -12.16 -14.35 5.73
C GLN A 149 -11.89 -15.83 5.99
N SER A 150 -11.53 -16.60 4.95
CA SER A 150 -11.20 -18.02 5.12
C SER A 150 -9.78 -18.25 5.64
N ILE A 151 -8.87 -17.27 5.50
CA ILE A 151 -7.46 -17.43 5.84
C ILE A 151 -7.01 -16.59 7.04
N VAL A 152 -7.78 -15.55 7.41
CA VAL A 152 -7.50 -14.69 8.57
C VAL A 152 -8.71 -14.57 9.47
N ASN A 153 -8.47 -14.55 10.79
CA ASN A 153 -9.50 -14.31 11.80
C ASN A 153 -9.67 -12.83 12.16
N GLU A 154 -8.91 -11.97 11.52
CA GLU A 154 -8.84 -10.55 11.80
C GLU A 154 -9.87 -9.77 10.98
N LYS A 155 -10.18 -8.54 11.44
CA LYS A 155 -11.05 -7.64 10.69
C LYS A 155 -10.44 -7.30 9.33
N ILE A 156 -11.26 -7.34 8.29
CA ILE A 156 -10.84 -6.98 6.93
C ILE A 156 -11.33 -5.57 6.61
N VAL A 157 -10.44 -4.77 6.07
CA VAL A 157 -10.73 -3.44 5.54
C VAL A 157 -10.46 -3.39 4.05
N GLY A 158 -11.33 -2.69 3.33
CA GLY A 158 -11.23 -2.51 1.89
C GLY A 158 -11.02 -1.04 1.54
N PHE A 159 -10.09 -0.79 0.63
CA PHE A 159 -9.88 0.50 0.00
C PHE A 159 -10.35 0.39 -1.44
N ILE A 160 -11.23 1.28 -1.86
CA ILE A 160 -11.86 1.21 -3.18
C ILE A 160 -11.64 2.51 -3.95
N ASN A 161 -11.24 2.41 -5.22
CA ASN A 161 -11.17 3.57 -6.10
C ASN A 161 -12.58 4.14 -6.34
N PRO A 162 -12.77 5.48 -6.43
CA PRO A 162 -14.09 6.08 -6.66
C PRO A 162 -14.84 5.54 -7.88
N GLN A 163 -14.16 5.19 -8.96
CA GLN A 163 -14.78 4.60 -10.14
C GLN A 163 -15.14 3.13 -9.91
N ALA A 164 -14.30 2.36 -9.21
CA ALA A 164 -14.64 1.02 -8.76
C ALA A 164 -15.86 1.03 -7.82
N GLN A 165 -15.96 2.03 -6.95
CA GLN A 165 -17.12 2.24 -6.09
C GLN A 165 -18.40 2.49 -6.92
N ALA A 166 -18.31 3.30 -7.97
CA ALA A 166 -19.43 3.54 -8.86
C ALA A 166 -19.92 2.24 -9.54
N ILE A 167 -18.99 1.39 -10.00
CA ILE A 167 -19.32 0.07 -10.59
C ILE A 167 -20.07 -0.81 -9.57
N VAL A 168 -19.56 -0.88 -8.33
CA VAL A 168 -20.18 -1.69 -7.26
C VAL A 168 -21.59 -1.18 -6.94
N THR A 169 -21.76 0.14 -6.81
CA THR A 169 -23.07 0.73 -6.49
C THR A 169 -24.07 0.57 -7.62
N THR A 170 -23.66 0.73 -8.88
CA THR A 170 -24.53 0.57 -10.04
C THR A 170 -24.98 -0.88 -10.21
N ASN A 171 -24.05 -1.83 -10.14
CA ASN A 171 -24.36 -3.25 -10.31
C ASN A 171 -25.02 -3.87 -9.05
N GLY A 172 -24.81 -3.27 -7.88
CA GLY A 172 -25.49 -3.66 -6.64
C GLY A 172 -27.00 -3.39 -6.65
N GLN A 173 -27.45 -2.50 -7.53
CA GLN A 173 -28.88 -2.19 -7.69
C GLN A 173 -29.71 -3.39 -8.12
N GLU A 174 -29.14 -4.31 -8.87
CA GLU A 174 -29.83 -5.51 -9.36
C GLU A 174 -30.06 -6.59 -8.26
N PHE A 175 -29.33 -6.52 -7.15
CA PHE A 175 -29.32 -7.57 -6.13
C PHE A 175 -29.85 -7.15 -4.76
N GLN A 176 -30.39 -5.95 -4.60
CA GLN A 176 -30.85 -5.49 -3.28
C GLN A 176 -32.29 -5.93 -2.97
N PRO A 177 -32.51 -6.62 -1.86
CA PRO A 177 -33.83 -6.65 -1.27
C PRO A 177 -34.19 -5.24 -0.79
N ALA A 178 -35.43 -4.84 -1.06
CA ALA A 178 -36.00 -3.58 -0.62
C ALA A 178 -35.78 -3.42 0.91
N GLY A 179 -34.89 -2.52 1.31
CA GLY A 179 -34.63 -2.27 2.73
C GLY A 179 -33.27 -1.77 3.16
N THR A 180 -32.33 -1.51 2.22
CA THR A 180 -31.01 -0.92 2.59
C THR A 180 -30.86 0.49 1.99
N PRO A 181 -31.39 1.54 2.66
CA PRO A 181 -31.38 2.92 2.14
C PRO A 181 -29.98 3.55 2.05
N ASP A 182 -29.00 3.04 2.82
CA ASP A 182 -27.71 3.72 3.02
C ASP A 182 -26.77 3.62 1.82
N LEU A 183 -26.80 2.53 1.05
CA LEU A 183 -26.02 2.38 -0.19
C LEU A 183 -26.46 3.38 -1.28
N TYR A 184 -27.76 3.68 -1.34
CA TYR A 184 -28.34 4.56 -2.36
C TYR A 184 -28.28 6.04 -1.99
N GLY A 185 -28.43 6.35 -0.70
CA GLY A 185 -28.56 7.74 -0.27
C GLY A 185 -27.22 8.46 -0.12
N LYS A 186 -26.15 7.75 0.17
CA LYS A 186 -24.84 8.35 0.52
C LYS A 186 -23.72 8.00 -0.48
N GLY A 187 -23.93 7.09 -1.41
CA GLY A 187 -22.88 6.61 -2.32
C GLY A 187 -21.71 5.91 -1.60
N ASP A 188 -21.93 5.49 -0.35
CA ASP A 188 -20.92 4.84 0.48
C ASP A 188 -21.15 3.34 0.43
N VAL A 189 -20.10 2.57 0.10
CA VAL A 189 -20.18 1.09 0.09
C VAL A 189 -20.37 0.56 1.51
N GLY A 190 -19.93 1.31 2.52
CA GLY A 190 -20.10 0.94 3.93
C GLY A 190 -19.46 -0.40 4.26
N THR A 191 -20.22 -1.27 4.94
CA THR A 191 -19.77 -2.62 5.27
C THR A 191 -20.53 -3.63 4.42
N PHE A 192 -19.81 -4.43 3.62
CA PHE A 192 -20.35 -5.49 2.79
C PHE A 192 -19.63 -6.80 3.06
N GLN A 193 -20.39 -7.87 3.34
CA GLN A 193 -19.84 -9.20 3.68
C GLN A 193 -18.75 -9.17 4.77
N GLY A 194 -18.93 -8.35 5.82
CA GLY A 194 -17.97 -8.24 6.91
C GLY A 194 -16.71 -7.42 6.60
N VAL A 195 -16.58 -6.88 5.40
CA VAL A 195 -15.49 -5.97 5.00
C VAL A 195 -15.98 -4.53 5.07
N THR A 196 -15.25 -3.67 5.76
CA THR A 196 -15.53 -2.23 5.82
C THR A 196 -14.74 -1.53 4.73
N TYR A 197 -15.45 -0.82 3.83
CA TYR A 197 -14.85 -0.15 2.68
C TYR A 197 -14.67 1.34 2.92
N THR A 198 -13.53 1.85 2.47
CA THR A 198 -13.18 3.27 2.47
C THR A 198 -12.71 3.67 1.09
N THR A 199 -13.14 4.84 0.61
CA THR A 199 -12.73 5.35 -0.70
C THR A 199 -11.27 5.80 -0.67
N GLU A 200 -10.48 5.30 -1.64
CA GLU A 200 -9.08 5.67 -1.80
C GLU A 200 -8.79 6.06 -3.26
N ARG A 201 -8.59 7.37 -3.49
CA ARG A 201 -8.43 7.94 -4.84
C ARG A 201 -7.10 7.63 -5.53
N PHE A 202 -6.08 7.19 -4.77
CA PHE A 202 -4.75 6.93 -5.31
C PHE A 202 -4.55 5.50 -5.80
N LEU A 203 -5.55 4.63 -5.62
CA LEU A 203 -5.57 3.31 -6.26
C LEU A 203 -5.61 3.49 -7.77
N LYS A 204 -4.55 3.06 -8.44
CA LYS A 204 -4.40 3.25 -9.88
C LYS A 204 -5.28 2.28 -10.67
N PRO A 205 -5.96 2.75 -11.71
CA PRO A 205 -6.61 1.86 -12.67
C PRO A 205 -5.54 1.08 -13.45
N LEU A 206 -5.89 -0.13 -13.88
CA LEU A 206 -5.08 -0.97 -14.76
C LEU A 206 -5.69 -0.95 -16.15
N THR A 207 -4.90 -0.58 -17.16
CA THR A 207 -5.29 -0.75 -18.57
C THR A 207 -4.42 -1.85 -19.18
N VAL A 208 -5.08 -2.90 -19.66
CA VAL A 208 -4.45 -4.01 -20.38
C VAL A 208 -4.76 -3.85 -21.86
N GLU A 209 -3.73 -3.66 -22.65
CA GLU A 209 -3.86 -3.51 -24.11
C GLU A 209 -3.98 -4.90 -24.78
N ALA A 210 -4.71 -4.96 -25.90
CA ALA A 210 -4.90 -6.22 -26.64
C ALA A 210 -3.55 -6.79 -27.14
N ASP A 211 -2.60 -5.92 -27.49
CA ASP A 211 -1.25 -6.33 -27.94
C ASP A 211 -0.46 -7.03 -26.83
N VAL A 212 -0.64 -6.62 -25.56
CA VAL A 212 -0.04 -7.29 -24.40
C VAL A 212 -0.61 -8.69 -24.24
N VAL A 213 -1.94 -8.84 -24.35
CA VAL A 213 -2.61 -10.15 -24.26
C VAL A 213 -2.12 -11.07 -25.37
N ASN A 214 -2.02 -10.57 -26.61
CA ASN A 214 -1.53 -11.32 -27.74
C ASN A 214 -0.05 -11.72 -27.57
N ALA A 215 0.80 -10.81 -27.11
CA ALA A 215 2.23 -11.06 -26.89
C ALA A 215 2.48 -12.14 -25.82
N LEU A 216 1.63 -12.23 -24.80
CA LEU A 216 1.76 -13.16 -23.69
C LEU A 216 0.94 -14.44 -23.85
N SER A 217 0.13 -14.57 -24.89
CA SER A 217 -0.80 -15.72 -25.08
C SER A 217 -0.13 -17.08 -25.14
N ALA A 218 1.10 -17.16 -25.67
CA ALA A 218 1.90 -18.38 -25.74
C ALA A 218 3.05 -18.41 -24.73
N ALA A 219 3.17 -17.37 -23.89
CA ALA A 219 4.26 -17.25 -22.96
C ALA A 219 4.15 -18.28 -21.83
N LYS A 220 5.30 -18.69 -21.31
CA LYS A 220 5.44 -19.65 -20.23
C LYS A 220 6.33 -19.11 -19.14
N ALA A 221 6.02 -19.46 -17.91
CA ALA A 221 6.85 -19.13 -16.77
C ALA A 221 8.16 -19.92 -16.78
N LYS A 222 9.22 -19.35 -16.21
CA LYS A 222 10.43 -20.04 -15.79
C LYS A 222 10.30 -20.47 -14.33
N ASN A 223 11.13 -21.41 -13.89
CA ASN A 223 11.22 -21.74 -12.47
C ASN A 223 11.65 -20.51 -11.67
N LEU A 224 11.15 -20.41 -10.45
CA LEU A 224 11.63 -19.39 -9.54
C LEU A 224 13.10 -19.66 -9.18
N ASP A 225 13.90 -18.61 -9.26
CA ASP A 225 15.30 -18.67 -8.84
C ASP A 225 15.38 -18.39 -7.34
N ALA A 226 16.03 -19.29 -6.60
CA ALA A 226 16.21 -19.13 -5.16
C ALA A 226 17.02 -17.87 -4.76
N ASN A 227 17.78 -17.30 -5.70
CA ASN A 227 18.56 -16.07 -5.50
C ASN A 227 17.83 -14.79 -5.92
N HIS A 228 16.74 -14.93 -6.69
CA HIS A 228 15.95 -13.83 -7.25
C HIS A 228 14.46 -14.09 -7.02
N LEU A 229 14.06 -14.12 -5.75
CA LEU A 229 12.68 -14.41 -5.34
C LEU A 229 11.68 -13.28 -5.67
N ASP A 230 12.18 -12.12 -6.04
CA ASP A 230 11.44 -10.93 -6.46
C ASP A 230 11.28 -10.81 -7.98
N GLU A 231 11.60 -11.87 -8.73
CA GLU A 231 11.54 -11.89 -10.18
C GLU A 231 10.74 -13.07 -10.73
N LEU A 232 9.86 -12.79 -11.69
CA LEU A 232 9.18 -13.81 -12.49
C LEU A 232 9.76 -13.80 -13.92
N GLY A 233 10.49 -14.83 -14.29
CA GLY A 233 10.98 -15.03 -15.66
C GLY A 233 9.87 -15.56 -16.57
N LEU A 234 9.75 -14.98 -17.78
CA LEU A 234 8.83 -15.41 -18.83
C LEU A 234 9.63 -15.79 -20.08
N SER A 235 9.16 -16.78 -20.82
CA SER A 235 9.74 -17.24 -22.08
C SER A 235 8.66 -17.47 -23.13
N GLY A 236 9.03 -17.45 -24.42
CA GLY A 236 8.08 -17.60 -25.51
C GLY A 236 7.15 -16.38 -25.70
N VAL A 237 7.61 -15.21 -25.25
CA VAL A 237 6.90 -13.95 -25.47
C VAL A 237 6.96 -13.60 -26.94
N ALA A 238 5.84 -13.31 -27.57
CA ALA A 238 5.80 -12.77 -28.92
C ALA A 238 6.29 -11.32 -28.87
N THR A 239 7.44 -11.06 -29.55
CA THR A 239 8.01 -9.71 -29.55
C THR A 239 7.12 -8.74 -30.32
N ALA A 240 6.71 -7.69 -29.65
CA ALA A 240 5.93 -6.59 -30.22
C ALA A 240 6.60 -5.26 -29.90
N ALA A 241 6.94 -4.51 -30.93
CA ALA A 241 7.57 -3.21 -30.76
C ALA A 241 6.62 -2.27 -30.00
N ASN A 242 7.17 -1.57 -29.02
CA ASN A 242 6.42 -0.61 -28.17
C ASN A 242 5.33 -1.20 -27.27
N THR A 243 5.24 -2.52 -27.13
CA THR A 243 4.29 -3.15 -26.20
C THR A 243 4.91 -3.24 -24.82
N VAL A 244 4.18 -2.75 -23.82
CA VAL A 244 4.64 -2.66 -22.43
C VAL A 244 3.63 -3.30 -21.49
N LEU A 245 4.09 -4.30 -20.75
CA LEU A 245 3.33 -4.86 -19.64
C LEU A 245 3.40 -3.87 -18.47
N LYS A 246 2.24 -3.31 -18.11
CA LYS A 246 2.15 -2.25 -17.12
C LYS A 246 2.32 -2.75 -15.70
N ALA A 247 2.94 -1.93 -14.85
CA ALA A 247 2.93 -2.13 -13.41
C ALA A 247 1.50 -2.27 -12.87
N GLY A 248 1.30 -3.16 -11.91
CA GLY A 248 -0.03 -3.51 -11.39
C GLY A 248 -0.70 -4.67 -12.12
N THR A 249 -0.20 -5.11 -13.29
CA THR A 249 -0.78 -6.26 -14.00
C THR A 249 -0.52 -7.55 -13.21
N PRO A 250 -1.58 -8.30 -12.83
CA PRO A 250 -1.42 -9.62 -12.24
C PRO A 250 -1.13 -10.67 -13.32
N ILE A 251 -0.19 -11.55 -13.02
CA ILE A 251 0.15 -12.72 -13.83
C ILE A 251 -0.15 -13.95 -12.98
N TRP A 252 -0.95 -14.87 -13.48
CA TRP A 252 -1.17 -16.17 -12.88
C TRP A 252 -0.41 -17.22 -13.64
N VAL A 253 0.18 -18.16 -12.92
CA VAL A 253 0.90 -19.30 -13.49
C VAL A 253 0.13 -20.58 -13.17
N ASP A 254 -0.11 -21.41 -14.17
CA ASP A 254 -0.87 -22.64 -13.99
C ASP A 254 -0.22 -23.57 -12.95
N GLY A 255 -1.01 -24.03 -11.99
CA GLY A 255 -0.55 -24.89 -10.89
C GLY A 255 0.15 -24.15 -9.74
N ALA A 256 0.24 -22.80 -9.78
CA ALA A 256 0.70 -21.98 -8.67
C ALA A 256 -0.47 -21.49 -7.84
N TYR A 257 -0.54 -21.87 -6.57
CA TYR A 257 -1.59 -21.49 -5.64
C TYR A 257 -1.03 -20.63 -4.50
N ALA A 258 -1.84 -19.72 -4.01
CA ALA A 258 -1.52 -18.93 -2.82
C ALA A 258 -1.57 -19.82 -1.57
N CYS A 259 -0.75 -19.48 -0.59
CA CYS A 259 -0.81 -20.08 0.74
C CYS A 259 -1.50 -19.12 1.71
N ASP A 260 -2.10 -19.68 2.74
CA ASP A 260 -2.68 -18.92 3.84
C ASP A 260 -1.61 -18.41 4.83
N THR A 261 -2.04 -17.79 5.93
CA THR A 261 -1.13 -17.20 6.93
C THR A 261 -0.33 -18.22 7.74
N VAL A 262 -0.73 -19.50 7.72
CA VAL A 262 -0.01 -20.62 8.35
C VAL A 262 0.81 -21.43 7.33
N GLY A 263 0.72 -21.09 6.05
CA GLY A 263 1.49 -21.72 4.96
C GLY A 263 0.78 -22.89 4.28
N ASP A 264 -0.48 -23.14 4.60
CA ASP A 264 -1.28 -24.16 3.91
C ASP A 264 -1.71 -23.68 2.53
N VAL A 265 -1.71 -24.61 1.57
CA VAL A 265 -2.04 -24.29 0.18
C VAL A 265 -3.55 -24.10 0.04
N THR A 266 -3.93 -22.93 -0.46
CA THR A 266 -5.34 -22.60 -0.76
C THR A 266 -5.73 -23.07 -2.17
N THR A 267 -7.00 -22.90 -2.54
CA THR A 267 -7.51 -23.16 -3.90
C THR A 267 -7.41 -21.94 -4.82
N VAL A 268 -6.95 -20.80 -4.30
CA VAL A 268 -6.85 -19.55 -5.05
C VAL A 268 -5.52 -19.49 -5.77
N PRO A 269 -5.49 -19.18 -7.09
CA PRO A 269 -4.25 -19.01 -7.83
C PRO A 269 -3.39 -17.90 -7.25
N TYR A 270 -2.09 -18.14 -7.14
CA TYR A 270 -1.13 -17.11 -6.76
C TYR A 270 -1.04 -16.07 -7.87
N ALA A 271 -1.10 -14.78 -7.50
CA ALA A 271 -0.98 -13.67 -8.42
C ALA A 271 0.39 -12.98 -8.27
N PHE A 272 1.19 -13.04 -9.32
CA PHE A 272 2.40 -12.25 -9.43
C PHE A 272 2.05 -10.86 -9.95
N VAL A 273 2.00 -9.87 -9.08
CA VAL A 273 1.67 -8.50 -9.50
C VAL A 273 2.95 -7.76 -9.88
N VAL A 274 2.98 -7.27 -11.12
CA VAL A 274 4.14 -6.59 -11.70
C VAL A 274 4.38 -5.25 -10.99
N LYS A 275 5.62 -5.03 -10.51
CA LYS A 275 6.00 -3.78 -9.80
C LYS A 275 6.37 -2.64 -10.73
N GLU A 276 6.99 -2.94 -11.86
CA GLU A 276 7.53 -1.95 -12.81
C GLU A 276 7.07 -2.28 -14.23
N ASP A 277 6.96 -1.26 -15.07
CA ASP A 277 6.65 -1.44 -16.49
C ASP A 277 7.71 -2.31 -17.17
N VAL A 278 7.32 -3.37 -17.88
CA VAL A 278 8.19 -4.32 -18.57
C VAL A 278 7.96 -4.25 -20.07
N ALA A 279 9.00 -3.90 -20.85
CA ALA A 279 8.94 -3.89 -22.30
C ALA A 279 8.95 -5.35 -22.84
N LEU A 280 7.98 -5.68 -23.70
CA LEU A 280 7.84 -6.99 -24.33
C LEU A 280 8.60 -7.05 -25.69
N SER A 281 9.85 -6.57 -25.69
CA SER A 281 10.69 -6.46 -26.88
C SER A 281 11.58 -7.69 -27.14
N ALA A 282 11.56 -8.67 -26.26
CA ALA A 282 12.36 -9.90 -26.37
C ALA A 282 11.53 -11.15 -26.12
N THR A 283 11.97 -12.29 -26.66
CA THR A 283 11.29 -13.59 -26.47
C THR A 283 11.39 -14.13 -25.06
N ALA A 284 12.28 -13.56 -24.25
CA ALA A 284 12.38 -13.82 -22.81
C ALA A 284 12.46 -12.50 -22.07
N VAL A 285 11.60 -12.30 -21.08
CA VAL A 285 11.54 -11.11 -20.26
C VAL A 285 11.46 -11.50 -18.78
N THR A 286 11.85 -10.59 -17.91
CA THR A 286 11.75 -10.77 -16.46
C THR A 286 10.91 -9.65 -15.90
N ALA A 287 9.88 -10.00 -15.12
CA ALA A 287 9.03 -9.06 -14.42
C ALA A 287 9.40 -9.03 -12.94
N LYS A 288 9.61 -7.84 -12.39
CA LYS A 288 9.78 -7.67 -10.94
C LYS A 288 8.43 -7.80 -10.26
N VAL A 289 8.42 -8.58 -9.20
CA VAL A 289 7.23 -8.91 -8.41
C VAL A 289 7.53 -8.76 -6.91
N GLU A 290 6.53 -8.97 -6.07
CA GLU A 290 6.79 -9.08 -4.62
C GLU A 290 7.59 -10.35 -4.34
N PRO A 291 8.58 -10.31 -3.40
CA PRO A 291 9.34 -11.49 -3.04
C PRO A 291 8.47 -12.65 -2.61
N VAL A 292 8.65 -13.79 -3.25
CA VAL A 292 7.93 -15.04 -2.95
C VAL A 292 8.71 -15.91 -1.99
N GLN A 293 8.01 -16.64 -1.13
CA GLN A 293 8.59 -17.66 -0.25
C GLN A 293 7.94 -19.00 -0.51
N PHE A 294 8.75 -20.05 -0.67
CA PHE A 294 8.26 -21.41 -0.97
C PHE A 294 8.98 -22.51 -0.19
N LYS A 295 10.03 -22.20 0.56
CA LYS A 295 10.84 -23.18 1.26
C LYS A 295 10.32 -23.53 2.64
N ASP A 296 9.90 -22.51 3.40
CA ASP A 296 9.51 -22.68 4.79
C ASP A 296 7.98 -22.77 4.88
N VAL A 297 7.48 -23.82 5.51
CA VAL A 297 6.04 -24.14 5.49
C VAL A 297 5.24 -23.01 6.14
N GLY A 298 5.67 -22.45 7.25
CA GLY A 298 4.95 -21.40 7.97
C GLY A 298 4.98 -20.03 7.28
N SER A 299 6.07 -19.68 6.57
CA SER A 299 6.22 -18.40 5.86
C SER A 299 5.91 -18.49 4.37
N ARG A 300 5.60 -19.68 3.87
CA ARG A 300 5.37 -19.96 2.46
C ARG A 300 4.21 -19.12 1.91
N SER A 301 4.45 -18.37 0.85
CA SER A 301 3.44 -17.56 0.14
C SER A 301 2.88 -18.25 -1.10
N ILE A 302 3.65 -19.16 -1.70
CA ILE A 302 3.30 -19.89 -2.93
C ILE A 302 3.47 -21.39 -2.76
N SER A 303 2.63 -22.18 -3.40
CA SER A 303 2.60 -23.64 -3.27
C SER A 303 3.83 -24.34 -3.84
N THR A 304 4.48 -23.79 -4.87
CA THR A 304 5.60 -24.40 -5.57
C THR A 304 6.51 -23.39 -6.24
N SER A 305 7.79 -23.72 -6.33
CA SER A 305 8.78 -22.98 -7.13
C SER A 305 8.94 -23.55 -8.55
N ALA A 306 8.41 -24.75 -8.81
CA ALA A 306 8.54 -25.46 -10.08
C ALA A 306 7.50 -24.96 -11.10
N LEU A 307 7.72 -23.77 -11.65
CA LEU A 307 6.85 -23.09 -12.60
C LEU A 307 7.28 -23.27 -14.07
N GLY A 308 8.46 -23.82 -14.29
CA GLY A 308 9.08 -23.91 -15.62
C GLY A 308 8.20 -24.61 -16.65
N GLY A 309 7.96 -23.96 -17.78
CA GLY A 309 7.13 -24.47 -18.87
C GLY A 309 5.61 -24.40 -18.63
N LYS A 310 5.17 -23.93 -17.46
CA LYS A 310 3.74 -23.71 -17.17
C LYS A 310 3.20 -22.52 -17.93
N SER A 311 1.96 -22.62 -18.38
CA SER A 311 1.25 -21.52 -19.05
C SER A 311 0.98 -20.39 -18.08
N ILE A 312 1.00 -19.18 -18.61
CA ILE A 312 0.60 -17.99 -17.84
C ILE A 312 -0.73 -17.46 -18.33
N SER A 313 -1.40 -16.72 -17.49
CA SER A 313 -2.61 -15.94 -17.85
C SER A 313 -2.53 -14.55 -17.23
N ILE A 314 -3.10 -13.58 -17.94
CA ILE A 314 -3.26 -12.19 -17.51
C ILE A 314 -4.72 -11.79 -17.70
N PRO A 315 -5.19 -10.65 -17.15
CA PRO A 315 -6.52 -10.14 -17.44
C PRO A 315 -6.73 -9.92 -18.93
N ALA A 316 -7.98 -10.04 -19.39
CA ALA A 316 -8.36 -9.68 -20.76
C ALA A 316 -8.06 -8.20 -21.03
N SER A 317 -8.06 -7.81 -22.31
CA SER A 317 -7.90 -6.39 -22.65
C SER A 317 -9.05 -5.54 -22.12
N GLY A 318 -8.71 -4.36 -21.63
CA GLY A 318 -9.67 -3.42 -21.07
C GLY A 318 -9.09 -2.56 -19.96
N THR A 319 -9.95 -1.68 -19.43
CA THR A 319 -9.62 -0.83 -18.27
C THR A 319 -10.33 -1.37 -17.04
N TYR A 320 -9.58 -1.48 -15.95
CA TYR A 320 -10.03 -2.03 -14.69
C TYR A 320 -9.79 -1.02 -13.57
N HIS A 321 -10.71 -0.92 -12.65
CA HIS A 321 -10.62 -0.04 -11.49
C HIS A 321 -10.28 -0.84 -10.25
N ALA A 322 -9.28 -0.35 -9.50
CA ALA A 322 -8.68 -1.11 -8.40
C ALA A 322 -9.44 -0.97 -7.08
N ALA A 323 -9.47 -2.05 -6.32
CA ALA A 323 -9.70 -2.04 -4.89
C ALA A 323 -8.64 -2.93 -4.21
N LEU A 324 -8.26 -2.58 -3.00
CA LEU A 324 -7.31 -3.31 -2.17
C LEU A 324 -7.97 -3.70 -0.86
N LEU A 325 -8.04 -4.99 -0.59
CA LEU A 325 -8.52 -5.52 0.68
C LEU A 325 -7.32 -5.97 1.50
N ARG A 326 -7.33 -5.67 2.80
CA ARG A 326 -6.30 -6.13 3.71
C ARG A 326 -6.87 -6.51 5.08
N ALA A 327 -6.30 -7.54 5.70
CA ALA A 327 -6.55 -7.89 7.07
C ALA A 327 -5.90 -6.86 8.01
N GLU A 328 -6.52 -6.60 9.13
CA GLU A 328 -5.96 -5.74 10.19
C GLU A 328 -4.64 -6.33 10.68
N GLY A 329 -3.58 -5.52 10.66
CA GLY A 329 -2.23 -5.95 11.02
C GLY A 329 -1.39 -6.56 9.89
N SER A 330 -1.93 -6.72 8.69
CA SER A 330 -1.11 -7.08 7.51
C SER A 330 -0.29 -5.92 6.96
N TYR A 331 -0.64 -4.70 7.32
CA TYR A 331 0.05 -3.46 6.96
C TYR A 331 0.39 -2.69 8.24
N ASP A 332 1.55 -2.05 8.26
CA ASP A 332 1.96 -1.21 9.36
C ASP A 332 2.26 0.22 8.91
N TYR A 333 1.93 1.16 9.78
CA TYR A 333 2.30 2.55 9.67
C TYR A 333 2.75 3.05 11.03
N THR A 334 4.02 3.42 11.13
CA THR A 334 4.61 3.90 12.37
C THR A 334 5.22 5.28 12.15
N PRO A 335 4.76 6.31 12.88
CA PRO A 335 5.39 7.63 12.86
C PRO A 335 6.75 7.58 13.55
N VAL A 336 7.75 8.24 13.00
CA VAL A 336 9.09 8.30 13.59
C VAL A 336 9.18 9.44 14.60
N ASN A 337 9.59 9.10 15.83
CA ASN A 337 9.56 10.03 16.96
C ASN A 337 10.71 11.04 16.97
N THR A 338 11.86 10.69 16.39
CA THR A 338 13.05 11.55 16.39
C THR A 338 13.82 11.38 15.10
N MET A 339 14.30 12.50 14.55
CA MET A 339 15.12 12.49 13.35
C MET A 339 16.48 13.16 13.62
N GLU A 340 17.55 12.43 13.39
CA GLU A 340 18.93 12.96 13.56
C GLU A 340 19.38 13.89 12.43
N PHE A 341 18.71 13.88 11.28
CA PHE A 341 19.13 14.68 10.12
C PHE A 341 18.57 16.10 10.11
N MET A 342 17.86 16.51 11.15
CA MET A 342 17.43 17.90 11.26
C MET A 342 18.62 18.78 11.57
N LEU A 343 18.97 19.62 10.61
CA LEU A 343 20.12 20.54 10.69
C LEU A 343 19.91 21.69 11.69
N SER A 344 18.72 21.83 12.25
CA SER A 344 18.36 22.84 13.25
C SER A 344 17.48 22.26 14.32
N ASP A 345 17.39 22.92 15.47
CA ASP A 345 16.45 22.57 16.51
C ASP A 345 15.02 22.67 15.99
N LYS A 346 14.20 21.66 16.33
CA LYS A 346 12.78 21.66 15.98
C LYS A 346 12.11 22.88 16.61
N THR A 347 11.44 23.63 15.78
CA THR A 347 10.69 24.80 16.26
C THR A 347 9.34 24.39 16.84
N ALA A 348 8.72 23.33 16.26
CA ALA A 348 7.43 22.81 16.72
C ALA A 348 7.23 21.34 16.31
N VAL A 349 6.36 20.66 17.05
CA VAL A 349 5.91 19.28 16.75
C VAL A 349 4.40 19.28 16.80
N GLY A 350 3.76 18.77 15.76
CA GLY A 350 2.33 18.45 15.73
C GLY A 350 2.18 16.92 15.78
N ASP A 351 1.31 16.47 16.69
CA ASP A 351 0.96 15.05 16.79
C ASP A 351 -0.56 14.95 16.92
N THR A 352 -1.18 14.30 15.96
CA THR A 352 -2.63 14.08 15.97
C THR A 352 -2.93 12.68 15.47
N ASP A 353 -3.53 11.87 16.32
CA ASP A 353 -3.92 10.48 16.01
C ASP A 353 -2.78 9.66 15.37
N GLY A 354 -1.54 9.78 15.86
CA GLY A 354 -0.39 9.06 15.35
C GLY A 354 0.19 9.61 14.04
N ILE A 355 -0.25 10.77 13.55
CA ILE A 355 0.43 11.49 12.48
C ILE A 355 1.33 12.56 13.10
N LYS A 356 2.65 12.41 12.93
CA LYS A 356 3.64 13.34 13.47
C LYS A 356 4.25 14.21 12.38
N VAL A 357 4.32 15.49 12.68
CA VAL A 357 4.93 16.48 11.80
C VAL A 357 5.88 17.34 12.61
N TYR A 358 7.06 17.54 12.10
CA TYR A 358 8.08 18.38 12.69
C TYR A 358 8.23 19.64 11.84
N ALA A 359 8.27 20.79 12.49
CA ALA A 359 8.52 22.06 11.83
C ALA A 359 9.86 22.66 12.23
N ASN A 360 10.55 23.20 11.25
CA ASN A 360 11.74 24.01 11.41
C ASN A 360 11.52 25.37 10.77
N ALA A 361 11.78 26.42 11.50
CA ALA A 361 11.72 27.78 10.98
C ALA A 361 13.11 28.39 10.87
N PHE A 362 13.40 28.96 9.72
CA PHE A 362 14.66 29.64 9.43
C PHE A 362 14.36 31.07 9.02
N THR A 363 15.12 32.01 9.54
CA THR A 363 15.05 33.40 9.12
C THR A 363 16.34 33.75 8.40
N ASP A 364 16.23 34.20 7.15
CA ASP A 364 17.37 34.80 6.46
C ASP A 364 17.53 36.23 7.00
N GLY A 365 18.62 36.46 7.73
CA GLY A 365 18.90 37.75 8.34
C GLY A 365 19.20 38.90 7.36
N VAL A 366 19.46 38.56 6.09
CA VAL A 366 19.78 39.56 5.04
C VAL A 366 18.53 40.03 4.31
N SER A 367 17.62 39.08 4.01
CA SER A 367 16.42 39.35 3.19
C SER A 367 15.12 39.45 4.00
N ALA A 368 15.17 39.30 5.32
CA ALA A 368 14.01 39.23 6.20
C ALA A 368 12.94 38.18 5.78
N ILE A 369 13.34 37.17 4.99
CA ILE A 369 12.46 36.12 4.55
C ILE A 369 12.44 35.01 5.60
N ASN A 370 11.25 34.63 6.02
CA ASN A 370 11.02 33.48 6.87
C ASN A 370 10.72 32.25 6.00
N THR A 371 11.42 31.17 6.28
CA THR A 371 11.15 29.86 5.67
C THR A 371 10.72 28.89 6.75
N VAL A 372 9.54 28.30 6.59
CA VAL A 372 9.08 27.21 7.44
C VAL A 372 9.11 25.93 6.61
N ARG A 373 9.74 24.92 7.14
CA ARG A 373 9.79 23.57 6.56
C ARG A 373 9.09 22.59 7.49
N TRP A 374 8.19 21.82 6.95
CA TRP A 374 7.54 20.72 7.64
C TRP A 374 8.08 19.39 7.12
N ASP A 375 8.44 18.53 8.05
CA ASP A 375 8.89 17.16 7.78
C ASP A 375 7.93 16.17 8.44
N ALA A 376 7.47 15.19 7.69
CA ALA A 376 6.67 14.08 8.18
C ALA A 376 7.44 12.78 7.98
N PRO A 377 8.24 12.36 8.97
CA PRO A 377 8.97 11.11 8.93
C PRO A 377 8.07 9.95 9.34
N TYR A 378 8.12 8.88 8.57
CA TYR A 378 7.30 7.70 8.80
C TYR A 378 8.01 6.44 8.31
N MET A 379 7.57 5.32 8.82
CA MET A 379 7.88 4.01 8.30
C MET A 379 6.58 3.28 8.03
N ALA A 380 6.41 2.76 6.82
CA ALA A 380 5.20 2.07 6.44
C ALA A 380 5.47 0.99 5.40
N GLY A 381 4.65 -0.06 5.42
CA GLY A 381 4.71 -1.11 4.42
C GLY A 381 3.80 -2.29 4.72
N GLN A 382 3.67 -3.14 3.71
CA GLN A 382 2.97 -4.42 3.85
C GLN A 382 3.86 -5.40 4.59
N ILE A 383 3.40 -5.90 5.73
CA ILE A 383 4.12 -6.86 6.58
C ILE A 383 3.80 -8.27 6.12
N GLU A 384 2.52 -8.54 5.84
CA GLU A 384 2.02 -9.86 5.47
C GLU A 384 1.22 -9.79 4.16
N ALA A 385 1.87 -10.15 3.05
CA ALA A 385 1.24 -10.14 1.73
C ALA A 385 0.07 -11.14 1.60
N ARG A 386 0.09 -12.23 2.37
CA ARG A 386 -0.98 -13.24 2.41
C ARG A 386 -2.28 -12.69 3.00
N GLY A 387 -2.18 -11.70 3.89
CA GLY A 387 -3.32 -10.99 4.47
C GLY A 387 -3.89 -9.88 3.58
N ALA A 388 -3.49 -9.77 2.32
CA ALA A 388 -3.98 -8.75 1.41
C ALA A 388 -4.36 -9.33 0.04
N SER A 389 -5.36 -8.72 -0.60
CA SER A 389 -5.85 -9.10 -1.93
C SER A 389 -6.10 -7.87 -2.77
N LEU A 390 -5.63 -7.89 -4.01
CA LEU A 390 -5.92 -6.87 -5.01
C LEU A 390 -7.17 -7.29 -5.81
N VAL A 391 -8.00 -6.33 -6.12
CA VAL A 391 -9.21 -6.57 -6.90
C VAL A 391 -9.27 -5.57 -8.05
N TYR A 392 -9.57 -6.06 -9.23
CA TYR A 392 -9.79 -5.27 -10.43
C TYR A 392 -11.20 -5.47 -10.96
N LEU A 393 -11.96 -4.39 -11.01
CA LEU A 393 -13.34 -4.36 -11.45
C LEU A 393 -13.42 -3.72 -12.83
N LYS A 394 -14.06 -4.40 -13.77
CA LYS A 394 -14.42 -3.88 -15.08
C LYS A 394 -15.90 -3.52 -15.05
N ASP A 395 -16.28 -2.46 -15.79
CA ASP A 395 -17.69 -2.18 -16.04
C ASP A 395 -18.34 -3.39 -16.70
N ALA A 396 -19.55 -3.74 -16.28
CA ALA A 396 -20.37 -4.69 -17.00
C ALA A 396 -20.81 -4.05 -18.32
N GLU A 397 -20.52 -4.71 -19.43
CA GLU A 397 -20.95 -4.29 -20.77
C GLU A 397 -22.45 -4.46 -20.94
#